data_307eb4fafc367a4b1701524acc1a26e9
#
_entry.id   307eb4fafc367a4b1701524acc1a26e9
#
_cell.length_a   1.000
_cell.length_b   1.000
_cell.length_c   1.000
_cell.angle_alpha   90.00
_cell.angle_beta   90.00
_cell.angle_gamma   90.00
#
_symmetry.space_group_name_H-M   'P 1'
#
loop_
_entity.id
_entity.type
_entity.pdbx_description
1 polymer ?
#
loop_
_entity_poly.entity_id
_entity_poly.type
_entity_poly.pdbx_seq_one_letter_code
_entity_poly.pdbx_strand_id
1 'polypeptide(L)' 'MATNLSIEPELLEKALQVSGEKTKKAAVTKALEEFIARREQRKLLDL' A
#
# COMPACT_ATOMS: atom_id res chain seq x y z
N MET A 1 12.22 10.34 13.97
CA MET A 1 12.89 10.57 12.69
C MET A 1 11.88 10.68 11.56
N ALA A 2 11.93 11.75 10.84
CA ALA A 2 10.98 11.97 9.76
C ALA A 2 11.44 11.23 8.51
N THR A 3 10.60 10.37 8.01
CA THR A 3 10.88 9.66 6.77
C THR A 3 10.12 10.37 5.66
N ASN A 4 10.86 11.00 4.75
CA ASN A 4 10.25 11.67 3.62
C ASN A 4 9.98 10.65 2.53
N LEU A 5 8.73 10.24 2.45
CA LEU A 5 8.30 9.38 1.35
C LEU A 5 7.82 10.27 0.22
N SER A 6 8.63 10.36 -0.82
CA SER A 6 8.27 11.10 -2.02
C SER A 6 7.54 10.17 -2.96
N ILE A 7 6.24 10.07 -2.77
CA ILE A 7 5.40 9.29 -3.67
C ILE A 7 4.68 10.26 -4.59
N GLU A 8 4.58 9.91 -5.86
CA GLU A 8 3.89 10.77 -6.81
C GLU A 8 2.44 10.99 -6.39
N PRO A 9 1.97 12.25 -6.41
CA PRO A 9 0.61 12.55 -5.98
C PRO A 9 -0.46 11.78 -6.74
N GLU A 10 -0.25 11.57 -8.03
CA GLU A 10 -1.22 10.82 -8.84
C GLU A 10 -1.36 9.38 -8.36
N LEU A 11 -0.25 8.78 -8.00
CA LEU A 11 -0.26 7.41 -7.50
C LEU A 11 -0.98 7.33 -6.17
N LEU A 12 -0.74 8.30 -5.29
CA LEU A 12 -1.42 8.36 -4.00
C LEU A 12 -2.93 8.52 -4.17
N GLU A 13 -3.35 9.37 -5.08
CA GLU A 13 -4.76 9.58 -5.32
C GLU A 13 -5.42 8.32 -5.86
N LYS A 14 -4.75 7.64 -6.76
CA LYS A 14 -5.28 6.40 -7.30
C LYS A 14 -5.40 5.33 -6.22
N ALA A 15 -4.39 5.24 -5.37
CA ALA A 15 -4.44 4.29 -4.26
C ALA A 15 -5.59 4.61 -3.32
N LEU A 16 -5.83 5.89 -3.07
CA LEU A 16 -6.94 6.30 -2.22
C LEU A 16 -8.28 5.90 -2.82
N GLN A 17 -8.45 6.11 -4.12
CA GLN A 17 -9.69 5.75 -4.79
C GLN A 17 -9.92 4.24 -4.79
N VAL A 18 -8.89 3.50 -5.12
CA VAL A 18 -9.00 2.05 -5.25
C VAL A 18 -9.19 1.37 -3.91
N SER A 19 -8.53 1.90 -2.87
CA SER A 19 -8.60 1.31 -1.54
C SER A 19 -9.94 1.57 -0.84
N GLY A 20 -10.63 2.63 -1.25
CA GLY A 20 -11.85 3.02 -0.57
C GLY A 20 -11.63 3.64 0.79
N GLU A 21 -10.38 3.97 1.12
CA GLU A 21 -10.07 4.60 2.39
C GLU A 21 -10.35 6.09 2.33
N LYS A 22 -10.46 6.71 3.50
CA LYS A 22 -10.79 8.12 3.59
C LYS A 22 -9.58 9.02 3.64
N THR A 23 -8.43 8.50 4.01
CA THR A 23 -7.20 9.27 4.11
C THR A 23 -6.09 8.61 3.34
N LYS A 24 -5.12 9.44 2.93
CA LYS A 24 -3.96 8.93 2.20
C LYS A 24 -3.14 7.99 3.07
N LYS A 25 -3.04 8.29 4.35
CA LYS A 25 -2.30 7.43 5.27
C LYS A 25 -2.93 6.05 5.33
N ALA A 26 -4.26 5.99 5.46
CA ALA A 26 -4.96 4.72 5.53
C ALA A 26 -4.82 3.95 4.21
N ALA A 27 -4.87 4.66 3.10
CA ALA A 27 -4.73 4.02 1.79
C ALA A 27 -3.34 3.40 1.62
N VAL A 28 -2.31 4.13 2.03
CA VAL A 28 -0.94 3.63 1.93
C VAL A 28 -0.73 2.45 2.87
N THR A 29 -1.24 2.57 4.09
CA THR A 29 -1.12 1.48 5.06
C THR A 29 -1.78 0.21 4.53
N LYS A 30 -2.97 0.36 4.00
CA LYS A 30 -3.69 -0.79 3.45
C LYS A 30 -2.95 -1.38 2.26
N ALA A 31 -2.41 -0.54 1.40
CA ALA A 31 -1.66 -1.01 0.25
C ALA A 31 -0.44 -1.82 0.66
N LEU A 32 0.27 -1.34 1.66
CA LEU A 32 1.44 -2.04 2.16
C LEU A 32 1.06 -3.37 2.81
N GLU A 33 -0.01 -3.39 3.56
CA GLU A 33 -0.48 -4.62 4.18
C GLU A 33 -0.84 -5.67 3.14
N GLU A 34 -1.54 -5.24 2.10
CA GLU A 34 -1.91 -6.15 1.03
C GLU A 34 -0.70 -6.63 0.24
N PHE A 35 0.25 -5.74 0.02
CA PHE A 35 1.47 -6.10 -0.66
C PHE A 35 2.24 -7.17 0.11
N ILE A 36 2.37 -6.98 1.40
CA ILE A 36 3.08 -7.93 2.26
C ILE A 36 2.35 -9.26 2.29
N ALA A 37 1.03 -9.22 2.43
CA ALA A 37 0.24 -10.45 2.47
C ALA A 37 0.38 -11.25 1.18
N ARG A 38 0.38 -10.57 0.04
CA ARG A 38 0.55 -11.25 -1.24
C ARG A 38 1.90 -11.90 -1.37
N ARG A 39 2.94 -11.20 -0.92
CA ARG A 39 4.29 -11.75 -1.00
C ARG A 39 4.45 -12.96 -0.11
N GLU A 40 3.91 -12.89 1.09
CA GLU A 40 3.98 -14.02 2.01
C GLU A 40 3.18 -15.22 1.51
N GLN A 41 2.02 -14.96 0.95
CA GLN A 41 1.19 -16.02 0.39
C GLN A 41 1.90 -16.69 -0.78
N ARG A 42 2.57 -15.89 -1.59
CA ARG A 42 3.29 -16.40 -2.74
C ARG A 42 4.45 -17.29 -2.31
N LYS A 43 5.11 -16.94 -1.22
CA LYS A 43 6.16 -17.77 -0.66
C LYS A 43 5.66 -19.14 -0.27
N LEU A 44 4.47 -19.19 0.31
CA LEU A 44 3.88 -20.45 0.70
C LEU A 44 3.53 -21.33 -0.51
N LEU A 45 3.12 -20.69 -1.58
CA LEU A 45 2.76 -21.42 -2.79
C LEU A 45 3.96 -21.94 -3.56
N ASP A 46 5.11 -21.35 -3.35
CA ASP A 46 6.32 -21.73 -4.05
C ASP A 46 7.06 -22.90 -3.42
N LEU A 47 6.53 -23.44 -2.38
CA LEU A 47 7.16 -24.60 -1.72
C LEU A 47 6.93 -25.90 -2.49
#